data_49b17a62ce1d4836c10ef137abec1a86
#
_entry.id   49b17a62ce1d4836c10ef137abec1a86
#
_cell.length_a   1.000
_cell.length_b   1.000
_cell.length_c   1.000
_cell.angle_alpha   90.00
_cell.angle_beta   90.00
_cell.angle_gamma   90.00
#
_symmetry.space_group_name_H-M   'P 1'
#
loop_
_entity.id
_entity.type
_entity.pdbx_description
1 polymer ?
#
loop_
_entity_poly.entity_id
_entity_poly.type
_entity_poly.pdbx_seq_one_letter_code
_entity_poly.pdbx_strand_id
1 'polypeptide(L)'
;MDESDIIDAILMPLDEDSWNMIRDRGIDYVYPSGQTALGLAVTYEQEENVYLLLQKGANPNIVGEVGIPPLLDAYISRNPRLVILLLMYGANPEATDSEGSISSVAKMLSVEGSSDFLDTLFCHHPSTRNIQS
;
A
#
# COMPACT_ATOMS: atom_id res chain seq x y z
N MET A 1 -10.73 1.42 22.68
CA MET A 1 -10.81 1.44 21.22
C MET A 1 -10.48 0.05 20.70
N ASP A 2 -11.35 -0.51 19.95
CA ASP A 2 -11.10 -1.86 19.43
C ASP A 2 -10.77 -1.78 17.95
N GLU A 3 -10.53 -2.93 17.35
CA GLU A 3 -10.09 -3.01 15.98
C GLU A 3 -11.13 -2.53 14.99
N SER A 4 -12.40 -2.71 15.29
CA SER A 4 -13.43 -2.29 14.35
C SER A 4 -13.40 -0.77 14.14
N ASP A 5 -12.96 -0.02 15.14
CA ASP A 5 -12.88 1.44 15.00
C ASP A 5 -11.86 1.84 13.94
N ILE A 6 -10.70 1.16 13.91
CA ILE A 6 -9.70 1.50 12.90
C ILE A 6 -10.14 1.05 11.51
N ILE A 7 -10.78 -0.08 11.41
CA ILE A 7 -11.26 -0.56 10.11
C ILE A 7 -12.33 0.40 9.58
N ASP A 8 -13.26 0.81 10.42
CA ASP A 8 -14.28 1.77 10.02
C ASP A 8 -13.65 3.07 9.54
N ALA A 9 -12.63 3.54 10.27
CA ALA A 9 -11.94 4.78 9.91
C ALA A 9 -11.25 4.65 8.55
N ILE A 10 -10.62 3.51 8.31
CA ILE A 10 -9.88 3.28 7.07
C ILE A 10 -10.82 3.18 5.86
N LEU A 11 -12.02 2.68 6.06
CA LEU A 11 -12.98 2.54 4.96
C LEU A 11 -13.61 3.86 4.54
N MET A 12 -13.38 4.92 5.30
CA MET A 12 -13.88 6.25 5.02
C MET A 12 -12.70 7.20 4.86
N PRO A 13 -12.87 8.33 4.18
CA PRO A 13 -11.81 9.32 4.14
C PRO A 13 -11.40 9.69 5.57
N LEU A 14 -10.10 9.73 5.81
CA LEU A 14 -9.59 10.01 7.15
C LEU A 14 -9.89 11.47 7.52
N ASP A 15 -10.69 11.65 8.56
CA ASP A 15 -10.95 12.97 9.10
C ASP A 15 -10.02 13.23 10.28
N GLU A 16 -10.22 14.37 10.94
CA GLU A 16 -9.34 14.75 12.04
C GLU A 16 -9.44 13.76 13.20
N ASP A 17 -10.65 13.31 13.52
CA ASP A 17 -10.83 12.37 14.62
C ASP A 17 -10.14 11.03 14.32
N SER A 18 -10.31 10.54 13.11
CA SER A 18 -9.67 9.29 12.70
C SER A 18 -8.16 9.42 12.72
N TRP A 19 -7.66 10.55 12.23
CA TRP A 19 -6.23 10.80 12.24
C TRP A 19 -5.68 10.86 13.67
N ASN A 20 -6.40 11.55 14.56
CA ASN A 20 -5.96 11.64 15.96
C ASN A 20 -5.91 10.26 16.62
N MET A 21 -6.87 9.42 16.29
CA MET A 21 -6.91 8.04 16.81
C MET A 21 -5.67 7.27 16.34
N ILE A 22 -5.33 7.38 15.07
CA ILE A 22 -4.16 6.69 14.52
C ILE A 22 -2.88 7.23 15.14
N ARG A 23 -2.79 8.56 15.26
CA ARG A 23 -1.60 9.20 15.80
C ARG A 23 -1.37 8.83 17.26
N ASP A 24 -2.45 8.72 18.03
CA ASP A 24 -2.33 8.40 19.45
C ASP A 24 -1.78 7.00 19.68
N ARG A 25 -2.09 6.07 18.79
CA ARG A 25 -1.53 4.73 18.86
C ARG A 25 -0.12 4.67 18.29
N GLY A 26 0.22 5.62 17.44
CA GLY A 26 1.45 5.59 16.66
C GLY A 26 1.14 5.19 15.22
N ILE A 27 1.71 5.96 14.28
CA ILE A 27 1.33 5.78 12.88
C ILE A 27 1.69 4.40 12.35
N ASP A 28 2.70 3.75 12.95
CA ASP A 28 3.13 2.42 12.53
C ASP A 28 2.68 1.33 13.48
N TYR A 29 1.73 1.64 14.35
CA TYR A 29 1.20 0.67 15.29
C TYR A 29 0.55 -0.51 14.55
N VAL A 30 0.84 -1.73 15.00
CA VAL A 30 0.24 -2.93 14.42
C VAL A 30 -0.99 -3.29 15.24
N TYR A 31 -2.15 -3.23 14.60
CA TYR A 31 -3.42 -3.48 15.26
C TYR A 31 -3.65 -4.99 15.44
N PRO A 32 -4.64 -5.38 16.24
CA PRO A 32 -4.89 -6.82 16.46
C PRO A 32 -5.12 -7.63 15.18
N SER A 33 -5.54 -6.99 14.09
CA SER A 33 -5.67 -7.66 12.81
C SER A 33 -4.34 -8.10 12.23
N GLY A 34 -3.23 -7.60 12.78
CA GLY A 34 -1.90 -7.89 12.30
C GLY A 34 -1.37 -6.92 11.27
N GLN A 35 -2.04 -5.80 11.08
CA GLN A 35 -1.62 -4.80 10.09
C GLN A 35 -1.56 -3.42 10.71
N THR A 36 -0.73 -2.55 10.13
CA THR A 36 -0.72 -1.13 10.45
C THR A 36 -1.92 -0.46 9.77
N ALA A 37 -2.17 0.81 10.12
CA ALA A 37 -3.19 1.57 9.43
C ALA A 37 -2.91 1.60 7.93
N LEU A 38 -1.64 1.82 7.55
CA LEU A 38 -1.27 1.81 6.13
C LEU A 38 -1.56 0.45 5.49
N GLY A 39 -1.19 -0.64 6.16
CA GLY A 39 -1.46 -1.97 5.64
C GLY A 39 -2.94 -2.21 5.42
N LEU A 40 -3.77 -1.79 6.37
CA LEU A 40 -5.21 -1.91 6.24
C LEU A 40 -5.74 -1.09 5.06
N ALA A 41 -5.24 0.14 4.90
CA ALA A 41 -5.66 0.98 3.79
C ALA A 41 -5.30 0.36 2.44
N VAL A 42 -4.14 -0.28 2.35
CA VAL A 42 -3.74 -0.98 1.12
C VAL A 42 -4.66 -2.18 0.88
N THR A 43 -4.91 -2.97 1.91
CA THR A 43 -5.76 -4.16 1.79
C THR A 43 -7.15 -3.79 1.29
N TYR A 44 -7.70 -2.70 1.79
CA TYR A 44 -9.03 -2.24 1.39
C TYR A 44 -8.99 -1.29 0.20
N GLU A 45 -7.82 -1.09 -0.38
CA GLU A 45 -7.61 -0.28 -1.58
C GLU A 45 -8.13 1.15 -1.43
N GLN A 46 -7.92 1.73 -0.27
CA GLN A 46 -8.30 3.11 0.03
C GLN A 46 -7.15 4.03 -0.37
N GLU A 47 -7.05 4.34 -1.65
CA GLU A 47 -5.89 5.03 -2.23
C GLU A 47 -5.63 6.38 -1.59
N GLU A 48 -6.69 7.13 -1.33
CA GLU A 48 -6.52 8.44 -0.72
C GLU A 48 -5.95 8.33 0.69
N ASN A 49 -6.46 7.37 1.46
CA ASN A 49 -5.96 7.17 2.83
C ASN A 49 -4.53 6.66 2.82
N VAL A 50 -4.17 5.80 1.85
CA VAL A 50 -2.78 5.37 1.70
C VAL A 50 -1.88 6.58 1.47
N TYR A 51 -2.29 7.46 0.58
CA TYR A 51 -1.51 8.67 0.29
C TYR A 51 -1.37 9.54 1.54
N LEU A 52 -2.47 9.78 2.25
CA LEU A 52 -2.42 10.60 3.45
C LEU A 52 -1.53 10.01 4.52
N LEU A 53 -1.63 8.70 4.74
CA LEU A 53 -0.81 8.04 5.75
C LEU A 53 0.68 8.12 5.37
N LEU A 54 1.00 7.93 4.10
CA LEU A 54 2.38 8.04 3.64
C LEU A 54 2.90 9.46 3.80
N GLN A 55 2.07 10.46 3.51
CA GLN A 55 2.47 11.85 3.72
C GLN A 55 2.74 12.15 5.19
N LYS A 56 2.05 11.47 6.08
CA LYS A 56 2.23 11.65 7.52
C LYS A 56 3.40 10.85 8.07
N GLY A 57 4.10 10.11 7.23
CA GLY A 57 5.30 9.41 7.66
C GLY A 57 5.13 7.94 7.95
N ALA A 58 4.00 7.34 7.54
CA ALA A 58 3.84 5.89 7.73
C ALA A 58 4.93 5.14 6.99
N ASN A 59 5.46 4.11 7.64
CA ASN A 59 6.52 3.31 7.07
C ASN A 59 5.93 2.26 6.14
N PRO A 60 6.20 2.33 4.83
CA PRO A 60 5.58 1.39 3.88
C PRO A 60 6.17 -0.01 3.94
N ASN A 61 7.21 -0.22 4.75
CA ASN A 61 7.90 -1.50 4.80
C ASN A 61 7.54 -2.36 6.01
N ILE A 62 6.57 -1.95 6.80
CA ILE A 62 6.17 -2.74 7.95
C ILE A 62 5.26 -3.87 7.50
N VAL A 63 5.70 -5.10 7.78
CA VAL A 63 4.99 -6.28 7.34
C VAL A 63 3.84 -6.66 8.28
N GLY A 64 4.03 -6.42 9.57
CA GLY A 64 3.03 -6.79 10.55
C GLY A 64 2.96 -8.31 10.73
N GLU A 65 1.89 -8.73 11.39
CA GLU A 65 1.72 -10.16 11.69
C GLU A 65 1.10 -10.91 10.53
N VAL A 66 0.52 -10.21 9.55
CA VAL A 66 -0.02 -10.87 8.37
C VAL A 66 1.08 -11.41 7.47
N GLY A 67 2.30 -10.90 7.62
CA GLY A 67 3.44 -11.46 6.91
C GLY A 67 3.59 -11.04 5.46
N ILE A 68 2.82 -10.07 5.00
CA ILE A 68 2.87 -9.60 3.61
C ILE A 68 3.11 -8.10 3.59
N PRO A 69 4.19 -7.64 2.92
CA PRO A 69 4.44 -6.19 2.83
C PRO A 69 3.34 -5.49 2.05
N PRO A 70 3.05 -4.23 2.39
CA PRO A 70 2.03 -3.48 1.66
C PRO A 70 2.24 -3.44 0.15
N LEU A 71 3.48 -3.28 -0.30
CA LEU A 71 3.76 -3.24 -1.74
C LEU A 71 3.38 -4.56 -2.42
N LEU A 72 3.70 -5.68 -1.78
CA LEU A 72 3.36 -6.98 -2.34
C LEU A 72 1.85 -7.17 -2.39
N ASP A 73 1.16 -6.74 -1.33
CA ASP A 73 -0.30 -6.80 -1.29
C ASP A 73 -0.91 -5.99 -2.44
N ALA A 74 -0.39 -4.77 -2.65
CA ALA A 74 -0.86 -3.91 -3.73
C ALA A 74 -0.64 -4.55 -5.11
N TYR A 75 0.51 -5.19 -5.29
CA TYR A 75 0.82 -5.84 -6.57
C TYR A 75 -0.10 -7.04 -6.81
N ILE A 76 -0.31 -7.85 -5.78
CA ILE A 76 -1.18 -9.01 -5.89
C ILE A 76 -2.61 -8.58 -6.22
N SER A 77 -3.03 -7.47 -5.65
CA SER A 77 -4.36 -6.91 -5.90
C SER A 77 -4.47 -6.25 -7.28
N ARG A 78 -3.36 -6.17 -8.00
CA ARG A 78 -3.33 -5.57 -9.33
C ARG A 78 -3.75 -4.11 -9.31
N ASN A 79 -3.32 -3.39 -8.28
CA ASN A 79 -3.64 -1.97 -8.14
C ASN A 79 -2.38 -1.15 -8.45
N PRO A 80 -2.20 -0.71 -9.70
CA PRO A 80 -0.98 0.01 -10.08
C PRO A 80 -0.79 1.33 -9.37
N ARG A 81 -1.88 2.00 -9.02
CA ARG A 81 -1.77 3.28 -8.32
C ARG A 81 -1.17 3.10 -6.94
N LEU A 82 -1.59 2.06 -6.23
CA LEU A 82 -1.03 1.77 -4.92
C LEU A 82 0.42 1.35 -5.03
N VAL A 83 0.76 0.55 -6.06
CA VAL A 83 2.15 0.13 -6.26
C VAL A 83 3.03 1.35 -6.48
N ILE A 84 2.63 2.26 -7.37
CA ILE A 84 3.40 3.47 -7.63
C ILE A 84 3.55 4.30 -6.36
N LEU A 85 2.43 4.49 -5.67
CA LEU A 85 2.41 5.33 -4.48
C LEU A 85 3.36 4.80 -3.42
N LEU A 86 3.30 3.50 -3.16
CA LEU A 86 4.17 2.90 -2.17
C LEU A 86 5.63 2.99 -2.57
N LEU A 87 5.94 2.75 -3.84
CA LEU A 87 7.31 2.87 -4.32
C LEU A 87 7.83 4.31 -4.19
N MET A 88 6.99 5.29 -4.47
CA MET A 88 7.39 6.69 -4.34
C MET A 88 7.76 7.06 -2.91
N TYR A 89 7.18 6.38 -1.95
CA TYR A 89 7.45 6.67 -0.55
C TYR A 89 8.41 5.67 0.09
N GLY A 90 9.16 4.94 -0.73
CA GLY A 90 10.27 4.15 -0.23
C GLY A 90 9.96 2.69 0.08
N ALA A 91 8.86 2.15 -0.43
CA ALA A 91 8.60 0.72 -0.25
C ALA A 91 9.68 -0.09 -0.96
N ASN A 92 10.12 -1.16 -0.32
CA ASN A 92 11.18 -2.00 -0.85
C ASN A 92 10.61 -2.97 -1.89
N PRO A 93 10.97 -2.81 -3.17
CA PRO A 93 10.41 -3.68 -4.21
C PRO A 93 10.89 -5.13 -4.11
N GLU A 94 11.93 -5.38 -3.31
CA GLU A 94 12.46 -6.73 -3.14
C GLU A 94 11.91 -7.44 -1.91
N ALA A 95 11.03 -6.80 -1.16
CA ALA A 95 10.45 -7.43 0.01
C ALA A 95 9.53 -8.58 -0.41
N THR A 96 9.56 -9.66 0.38
CA THR A 96 8.72 -10.83 0.14
C THR A 96 7.85 -11.04 1.36
N ASP A 97 6.96 -12.04 1.29
CA ASP A 97 6.20 -12.43 2.47
C ASP A 97 7.13 -13.06 3.51
N SER A 98 6.64 -13.21 4.74
CA SER A 98 7.46 -13.70 5.84
C SER A 98 8.09 -15.07 5.57
N GLU A 99 7.40 -15.90 4.82
CA GLU A 99 7.86 -17.24 4.55
C GLU A 99 8.67 -17.34 3.27
N GLY A 100 8.73 -16.27 2.50
CA GLY A 100 9.44 -16.27 1.22
C GLY A 100 8.76 -17.10 0.15
N SER A 101 7.49 -17.40 0.34
CA SER A 101 6.76 -18.23 -0.62
C SER A 101 6.25 -17.45 -1.81
N ILE A 102 6.13 -16.14 -1.67
CA ILE A 102 5.69 -15.27 -2.77
C ILE A 102 6.88 -14.44 -3.22
N SER A 103 7.10 -14.40 -4.52
CA SER A 103 8.20 -13.62 -5.08
C SER A 103 8.00 -12.14 -4.82
N SER A 104 9.12 -11.41 -4.73
CA SER A 104 9.06 -9.96 -4.55
C SER A 104 8.47 -9.30 -5.80
N VAL A 105 7.98 -8.08 -5.62
CA VAL A 105 7.43 -7.32 -6.74
C VAL A 105 8.50 -7.12 -7.80
N ALA A 106 9.73 -6.80 -7.39
CA ALA A 106 10.82 -6.61 -8.33
C ALA A 106 11.05 -7.86 -9.17
N LYS A 107 11.03 -9.02 -8.55
CA LYS A 107 11.25 -10.26 -9.28
C LYS A 107 10.08 -10.57 -10.21
N MET A 108 8.87 -10.37 -9.74
CA MET A 108 7.71 -10.62 -10.58
C MET A 108 7.70 -9.71 -11.80
N LEU A 109 8.04 -8.44 -11.60
CA LEU A 109 8.11 -7.50 -12.71
C LEU A 109 9.16 -7.92 -13.73
N SER A 110 10.27 -8.45 -13.27
CA SER A 110 11.36 -8.83 -14.16
C SER A 110 11.07 -10.15 -14.89
N VAL A 111 10.52 -11.14 -14.18
CA VAL A 111 10.31 -12.47 -14.74
C VAL A 111 9.14 -12.51 -15.71
N GLU A 112 8.05 -11.87 -15.36
CA GLU A 112 6.87 -11.90 -16.21
C GLU A 112 6.98 -11.00 -17.41
N GLY A 113 8.10 -10.30 -17.54
CA GLY A 113 8.21 -9.28 -18.54
C GLY A 113 7.26 -8.14 -18.26
N SER A 114 6.28 -8.39 -17.46
CA SER A 114 5.38 -7.42 -16.84
C SER A 114 4.87 -6.33 -17.75
N SER A 115 4.89 -6.56 -19.04
CA SER A 115 4.45 -5.51 -19.94
C SER A 115 3.00 -5.15 -19.65
N ASP A 116 2.17 -6.14 -19.32
CA ASP A 116 0.77 -5.85 -19.03
C ASP A 116 0.63 -4.94 -17.80
N PHE A 117 1.35 -5.27 -16.73
CA PHE A 117 1.27 -4.47 -15.52
C PHE A 117 1.89 -3.10 -15.71
N LEU A 118 3.06 -3.06 -16.36
CA LEU A 118 3.72 -1.79 -16.64
C LEU A 118 2.89 -0.93 -17.58
N ASP A 119 2.28 -1.55 -18.57
CA ASP A 119 1.40 -0.82 -19.47
C ASP A 119 0.23 -0.23 -18.72
N THR A 120 -0.32 -0.98 -17.76
CA THR A 120 -1.39 -0.46 -16.92
C THR A 120 -0.92 0.76 -16.13
N LEU A 121 0.29 0.70 -15.58
CA LEU A 121 0.84 1.83 -14.86
C LEU A 121 0.97 3.06 -15.75
N PHE A 122 1.53 2.87 -16.94
CA PHE A 122 1.75 3.99 -17.85
C PHE A 122 0.46 4.49 -18.47
N CYS A 123 -0.51 3.62 -18.66
CA CYS A 123 -1.78 4.03 -19.21
C CYS A 123 -2.55 4.95 -18.28
N HIS A 124 -2.19 4.97 -17.01
CA HIS A 124 -2.82 5.90 -16.06
C HIS A 124 -2.16 7.27 -16.08
N HIS A 125 -1.20 7.49 -16.97
CA HIS A 125 -0.54 8.78 -17.11
C HIS A 125 -1.08 9.49 -18.34
N PRO A 126 -2.02 10.40 -18.19
CA PRO A 126 -2.59 11.08 -19.36
C PRO A 126 -1.55 11.82 -20.18
N SER A 127 -0.59 12.44 -19.51
CA SER A 127 0.44 13.19 -20.22
C SER A 127 1.26 12.30 -21.13
N THR A 128 1.55 11.08 -20.71
CA THR A 128 2.31 10.17 -21.53
C THR A 128 1.56 9.83 -22.80
N ARG A 129 0.28 9.61 -22.68
CA ARG A 129 -0.52 9.29 -23.85
C ARG A 129 -0.63 10.47 -24.78
N ASN A 130 -0.77 11.65 -24.23
CA ASN A 130 -0.88 12.83 -25.05
C ASN A 130 0.38 13.10 -25.83
N ILE A 131 1.52 12.83 -25.23
CA ILE A 131 2.79 13.05 -25.90
C ILE A 131 2.93 12.18 -27.13
N GLN A 132 2.34 11.03 -27.10
CA GLN A 132 2.45 10.11 -28.22
C GLN A 132 1.49 10.40 -29.34
N SER A 133 0.58 11.25 -29.14
CA SER A 133 -0.40 11.62 -30.17
C SER A 133 0.19 12.52 -31.25
#